data_69e1056f9c92083bfc0781808837a7d1
#
_entry.id   69e1056f9c92083bfc0781808837a7d1
#
_cell.length_a   1.000
_cell.length_b   1.000
_cell.length_c   1.000
_cell.angle_alpha   90.00
_cell.angle_beta   90.00
_cell.angle_gamma   90.00
#
_symmetry.space_group_name_H-M   'P 1'
#
loop_
_entity.id
_entity.type
_entity.pdbx_description
1 polymer ?
#
loop_
_entity_poly.entity_id
_entity_poly.type
_entity_poly.pdbx_seq_one_letter_code
_entity_poly.pdbx_strand_id
1 'polypeptide(L)'
;MLKFKDMHIFRCIISIIFCLFTILSGSYGRAEQSGPSDVINKFSSTLIDSMKRARELGYSGRYQLLDPIIKDSFALSYMAAISAGKYWKTLGEKDKHLLLDTYTAWTIATYAGRFDDYSGEKFKLISESAPDRDTVTVISRFIESNNEERDFYYKLRKIDGKWRIVDIQISGVSQLALTRSQFISVMDSKGFSGLIASLKDKIKNFSEAKAD
;
A
#
# COMPACT_ATOMS: atom_id res chain seq x y z
N MET A 1 -11.34 -74.26 -14.64
CA MET A 1 -12.56 -74.04 -13.86
C MET A 1 -12.18 -73.17 -12.66
N LEU A 2 -12.10 -71.86 -12.85
CA LEU A 2 -11.75 -70.93 -11.78
C LEU A 2 -12.99 -70.64 -10.93
N LYS A 3 -12.83 -70.83 -9.62
CA LYS A 3 -13.92 -70.79 -8.65
C LYS A 3 -14.45 -69.33 -8.46
N PHE A 4 -15.75 -69.18 -8.47
CA PHE A 4 -16.55 -67.96 -8.29
C PHE A 4 -16.24 -67.09 -7.03
N LYS A 5 -15.29 -67.49 -6.21
CA LYS A 5 -14.93 -66.87 -4.94
C LYS A 5 -13.96 -65.71 -5.10
N ASP A 6 -13.21 -65.67 -6.22
CA ASP A 6 -12.16 -64.64 -6.42
C ASP A 6 -12.71 -63.31 -7.08
N MET A 7 -13.94 -63.34 -7.62
CA MET A 7 -14.55 -62.24 -8.32
C MET A 7 -15.11 -61.19 -7.35
N HIS A 8 -15.45 -61.54 -6.12
CA HIS A 8 -15.93 -60.58 -5.10
C HIS A 8 -14.80 -59.80 -4.45
N ILE A 9 -13.62 -60.40 -4.29
CA ILE A 9 -12.44 -59.74 -3.73
C ILE A 9 -11.92 -58.66 -4.70
N PHE A 10 -11.94 -58.96 -6.01
CA PHE A 10 -11.48 -58.04 -7.04
C PHE A 10 -12.40 -56.82 -7.20
N ARG A 11 -13.73 -57.00 -7.00
CA ARG A 11 -14.70 -55.88 -7.01
C ARG A 11 -14.60 -55.00 -5.79
N CYS A 12 -14.26 -55.50 -4.61
CA CYS A 12 -14.02 -54.73 -3.39
C CYS A 12 -12.75 -53.88 -3.47
N ILE A 13 -11.67 -54.41 -4.07
CA ILE A 13 -10.41 -53.67 -4.21
C ILE A 13 -10.56 -52.49 -5.18
N ILE A 14 -11.30 -52.65 -6.29
CA ILE A 14 -11.56 -51.56 -7.24
C ILE A 14 -12.46 -50.47 -6.63
N SER A 15 -13.45 -50.84 -5.79
CA SER A 15 -14.30 -49.84 -5.08
C SER A 15 -13.53 -49.05 -4.03
N ILE A 16 -12.55 -49.66 -3.35
CA ILE A 16 -11.75 -48.97 -2.34
C ILE A 16 -10.75 -48.00 -3.00
N ILE A 17 -10.18 -48.36 -4.16
CA ILE A 17 -9.29 -47.45 -4.91
C ILE A 17 -10.05 -46.28 -5.50
N PHE A 18 -11.33 -46.43 -5.91
CA PHE A 18 -12.14 -45.32 -6.42
C PHE A 18 -12.62 -44.36 -5.33
N CYS A 19 -12.83 -44.85 -4.09
CA CYS A 19 -13.13 -43.99 -2.94
C CYS A 19 -11.91 -43.22 -2.39
N LEU A 20 -10.68 -43.71 -2.56
CA LEU A 20 -9.48 -43.00 -2.12
C LEU A 20 -9.06 -41.86 -3.07
N PHE A 21 -9.54 -41.85 -4.33
CA PHE A 21 -9.19 -40.80 -5.30
C PHE A 21 -10.08 -39.56 -5.22
N THR A 22 -11.17 -39.58 -4.46
CA THR A 22 -12.09 -38.44 -4.31
C THR A 22 -11.78 -37.53 -3.12
N ILE A 23 -10.80 -37.86 -2.27
CA ILE A 23 -10.45 -37.06 -1.07
C ILE A 23 -9.28 -36.12 -1.33
N LEU A 24 -8.65 -36.14 -2.51
CA LEU A 24 -7.59 -35.21 -2.90
C LEU A 24 -8.09 -34.04 -3.77
N SER A 25 -9.38 -33.69 -3.68
CA SER A 25 -9.86 -32.40 -4.06
C SER A 25 -9.43 -31.40 -2.96
N GLY A 26 -8.13 -31.25 -2.79
CA GLY A 26 -7.57 -30.17 -2.01
C GLY A 26 -8.19 -28.88 -2.53
N SER A 27 -9.01 -28.25 -1.71
CA SER A 27 -9.39 -26.85 -1.91
C SER A 27 -8.08 -26.09 -2.00
N TYR A 28 -7.58 -25.89 -3.22
CA TYR A 28 -6.61 -24.84 -3.46
C TYR A 28 -7.32 -23.57 -3.03
N GLY A 29 -7.11 -23.18 -1.80
CA GLY A 29 -7.53 -21.89 -1.28
C GLY A 29 -6.94 -20.87 -2.22
N ARG A 30 -7.74 -20.40 -3.18
CA ARG A 30 -7.42 -19.24 -3.97
C ARG A 30 -7.30 -18.15 -2.93
N ALA A 31 -6.08 -17.76 -2.61
CA ALA A 31 -5.84 -16.60 -1.75
C ALA A 31 -6.73 -15.49 -2.31
N GLU A 32 -7.78 -15.13 -1.58
CA GLU A 32 -8.73 -14.10 -1.98
C GLU A 32 -7.90 -12.84 -2.20
N GLN A 33 -7.82 -12.43 -3.45
CA GLN A 33 -6.98 -11.31 -3.83
C GLN A 33 -7.62 -10.07 -3.23
N SER A 34 -6.94 -9.45 -2.24
CA SER A 34 -7.43 -8.25 -1.54
C SER A 34 -7.98 -7.23 -2.53
N GLY A 35 -9.23 -6.82 -2.33
CA GLY A 35 -9.88 -5.79 -3.12
C GLY A 35 -9.31 -4.38 -2.86
N PRO A 36 -9.69 -3.38 -3.67
CA PRO A 36 -9.25 -2.00 -3.45
C PRO A 36 -9.60 -1.48 -2.05
N SER A 37 -10.81 -1.73 -1.58
CA SER A 37 -11.25 -1.34 -0.23
C SER A 37 -10.46 -2.03 0.87
N ASP A 38 -10.03 -3.30 0.68
CA ASP A 38 -9.23 -4.01 1.67
C ASP A 38 -7.84 -3.38 1.84
N VAL A 39 -7.23 -2.92 0.73
CA VAL A 39 -5.96 -2.18 0.77
C VAL A 39 -6.11 -0.92 1.61
N ILE A 40 -7.18 -0.14 1.40
CA ILE A 40 -7.42 1.09 2.15
C ILE A 40 -7.75 0.79 3.62
N ASN A 41 -8.56 -0.22 3.91
CA ASN A 41 -8.90 -0.61 5.28
C ASN A 41 -7.65 -1.05 6.06
N LYS A 42 -6.79 -1.88 5.44
CA LYS A 42 -5.54 -2.36 6.06
C LYS A 42 -4.58 -1.20 6.30
N PHE A 43 -4.39 -0.31 5.32
CA PHE A 43 -3.57 0.88 5.47
C PHE A 43 -4.09 1.80 6.58
N SER A 44 -5.37 2.15 6.56
CA SER A 44 -6.00 3.05 7.53
C SER A 44 -5.99 2.46 8.95
N SER A 45 -6.25 1.16 9.11
CA SER A 45 -6.20 0.51 10.43
C SER A 45 -4.79 0.51 11.03
N THR A 46 -3.76 0.25 10.19
CA THR A 46 -2.37 0.32 10.63
C THR A 46 -1.96 1.75 11.01
N LEU A 47 -2.46 2.75 10.26
CA LEU A 47 -2.21 4.15 10.56
C LEU A 47 -2.83 4.55 11.91
N ILE A 48 -4.08 4.16 12.18
CA ILE A 48 -4.74 4.39 13.47
C ILE A 48 -4.01 3.64 14.61
N ASP A 49 -3.55 2.40 14.40
CA ASP A 49 -2.74 1.69 15.41
C ASP A 49 -1.44 2.44 15.72
N SER A 50 -0.75 2.93 14.69
CA SER A 50 0.44 3.78 14.84
C SER A 50 0.16 5.03 15.67
N MET A 51 -0.97 5.70 15.44
CA MET A 51 -1.41 6.88 16.21
C MET A 51 -1.70 6.54 17.67
N LYS A 52 -2.47 5.48 17.93
CA LYS A 52 -2.81 5.02 19.29
C LYS A 52 -1.59 4.68 20.13
N ARG A 53 -0.56 4.15 19.49
CA ARG A 53 0.69 3.75 20.13
C ARG A 53 1.81 4.79 19.97
N ALA A 54 1.47 6.03 19.59
CA ALA A 54 2.44 7.04 19.20
C ALA A 54 3.49 7.32 20.29
N ARG A 55 3.08 7.39 21.56
CA ARG A 55 3.99 7.62 22.71
C ARG A 55 4.89 6.42 22.98
N GLU A 56 4.35 5.19 22.88
CA GLU A 56 5.11 3.94 23.05
C GLU A 56 6.17 3.78 21.96
N LEU A 57 5.76 3.99 20.72
CA LEU A 57 6.60 3.73 19.54
C LEU A 57 7.65 4.82 19.29
N GLY A 58 7.39 6.05 19.70
CA GLY A 58 8.16 7.20 19.24
C GLY A 58 8.16 7.32 17.71
N TYR A 59 8.94 8.24 17.15
CA TYR A 59 9.03 8.40 15.69
C TYR A 59 9.57 7.13 15.01
N SER A 60 10.66 6.56 15.54
CA SER A 60 11.34 5.40 14.95
C SER A 60 10.44 4.16 14.90
N GLY A 61 9.70 3.88 15.97
CA GLY A 61 8.78 2.75 16.03
C GLY A 61 7.59 2.93 15.09
N ARG A 62 7.04 4.16 14.96
CA ARG A 62 6.00 4.45 13.96
C ARG A 62 6.51 4.28 12.53
N TYR A 63 7.73 4.74 12.25
CA TYR A 63 8.36 4.54 10.95
C TYR A 63 8.48 3.04 10.60
N GLN A 64 8.98 2.22 11.54
CA GLN A 64 9.12 0.78 11.35
C GLN A 64 7.77 0.06 11.18
N LEU A 65 6.75 0.46 11.94
CA LEU A 65 5.40 -0.10 11.81
C LEU A 65 4.75 0.23 10.46
N LEU A 66 4.97 1.45 9.96
CA LEU A 66 4.36 1.94 8.72
C LEU A 66 5.12 1.51 7.45
N ASP A 67 6.41 1.19 7.55
CA ASP A 67 7.25 0.80 6.39
C ASP A 67 6.62 -0.34 5.56
N PRO A 68 6.31 -1.52 6.11
CA PRO A 68 5.78 -2.62 5.32
C PRO A 68 4.41 -2.31 4.72
N ILE A 69 3.52 -1.64 5.44
CA ILE A 69 2.18 -1.35 4.94
C ILE A 69 2.20 -0.29 3.82
N ILE A 70 3.05 0.72 3.91
CA ILE A 70 3.21 1.72 2.87
C ILE A 70 3.79 1.09 1.61
N LYS A 71 4.82 0.26 1.73
CA LYS A 71 5.42 -0.46 0.59
C LYS A 71 4.43 -1.43 -0.08
N ASP A 72 3.53 -2.05 0.68
CA ASP A 72 2.52 -2.96 0.14
C ASP A 72 1.32 -2.22 -0.45
N SER A 73 0.90 -1.10 0.14
CA SER A 73 -0.31 -0.38 -0.28
C SER A 73 -0.07 0.61 -1.43
N PHE A 74 1.12 1.20 -1.54
CA PHE A 74 1.40 2.27 -2.50
C PHE A 74 2.21 1.78 -3.70
N ALA A 75 1.93 2.33 -4.88
CA ALA A 75 2.71 2.15 -6.10
C ALA A 75 3.91 3.09 -6.12
N LEU A 76 4.84 2.96 -5.16
CA LEU A 76 5.91 3.94 -4.91
C LEU A 76 6.79 4.20 -6.14
N SER A 77 7.14 3.16 -6.90
CA SER A 77 7.93 3.30 -8.13
C SER A 77 7.19 4.13 -9.19
N TYR A 78 5.90 3.85 -9.38
CA TYR A 78 5.04 4.62 -10.28
C TYR A 78 4.94 6.08 -9.82
N MET A 79 4.68 6.31 -8.54
CA MET A 79 4.51 7.65 -7.97
C MET A 79 5.80 8.46 -8.03
N ALA A 80 6.96 7.86 -7.74
CA ALA A 80 8.28 8.50 -7.90
C ALA A 80 8.54 8.91 -9.35
N ALA A 81 8.28 8.01 -10.31
CA ALA A 81 8.45 8.29 -11.73
C ALA A 81 7.55 9.43 -12.22
N ILE A 82 6.27 9.43 -11.84
CA ILE A 82 5.32 10.52 -12.17
C ILE A 82 5.75 11.84 -11.53
N SER A 83 6.21 11.81 -10.28
CA SER A 83 6.68 13.00 -9.56
C SER A 83 7.93 13.62 -10.21
N ALA A 84 8.85 12.81 -10.73
CA ALA A 84 10.01 13.29 -11.48
C ALA A 84 9.65 13.93 -12.84
N GLY A 85 8.48 13.59 -13.38
CA GLY A 85 7.94 14.19 -14.60
C GLY A 85 8.87 14.08 -15.81
N LYS A 86 9.20 15.22 -16.45
CA LYS A 86 10.07 15.26 -17.63
C LYS A 86 11.48 14.70 -17.37
N TYR A 87 11.94 14.78 -16.14
CA TYR A 87 13.29 14.35 -15.74
C TYR A 87 13.43 12.82 -15.63
N TRP A 88 12.34 12.08 -15.40
CA TRP A 88 12.42 10.62 -15.24
C TRP A 88 13.14 9.93 -16.40
N LYS A 89 12.90 10.40 -17.63
CA LYS A 89 13.51 9.81 -18.84
C LYS A 89 14.99 10.12 -19.00
N THR A 90 15.47 11.18 -18.37
CA THR A 90 16.87 11.63 -18.46
C THR A 90 17.74 11.12 -17.32
N LEU A 91 17.12 10.61 -16.23
CA LEU A 91 17.86 9.98 -15.13
C LEU A 91 18.44 8.64 -15.58
N GLY A 92 19.72 8.41 -15.20
CA GLY A 92 20.34 7.09 -15.28
C GLY A 92 19.75 6.11 -14.27
N GLU A 93 19.96 4.81 -14.45
CA GLU A 93 19.36 3.78 -13.56
C GLU A 93 19.76 3.98 -12.08
N LYS A 94 21.02 4.35 -11.80
CA LYS A 94 21.49 4.65 -10.44
C LYS A 94 20.68 5.79 -9.79
N ASP A 95 20.39 6.84 -10.54
CA ASP A 95 19.65 7.99 -10.04
C ASP A 95 18.15 7.66 -9.88
N LYS A 96 17.60 6.83 -10.75
CA LYS A 96 16.23 6.32 -10.59
C LYS A 96 16.07 5.49 -9.32
N HIS A 97 17.03 4.59 -9.03
CA HIS A 97 17.04 3.83 -7.79
C HIS A 97 17.19 4.74 -6.56
N LEU A 98 18.12 5.69 -6.60
CA LEU A 98 18.31 6.65 -5.52
C LEU A 98 17.03 7.49 -5.27
N LEU A 99 16.35 7.92 -6.35
CA LEU A 99 15.07 8.64 -6.22
C LEU A 99 14.00 7.75 -5.60
N LEU A 100 13.86 6.52 -6.05
CA LEU A 100 12.86 5.58 -5.51
C LEU A 100 13.07 5.33 -4.03
N ASP A 101 14.31 5.04 -3.62
CA ASP A 101 14.64 4.79 -2.22
C ASP A 101 14.37 6.03 -1.35
N THR A 102 14.78 7.21 -1.83
CA THR A 102 14.57 8.47 -1.11
C THR A 102 13.09 8.85 -1.06
N TYR A 103 12.34 8.65 -2.15
CA TYR A 103 10.89 8.88 -2.21
C TYR A 103 10.14 7.95 -1.24
N THR A 104 10.53 6.68 -1.20
CA THR A 104 9.95 5.68 -0.29
C THR A 104 10.19 6.09 1.17
N ALA A 105 11.43 6.39 1.52
CA ALA A 105 11.79 6.84 2.87
C ALA A 105 11.05 8.14 3.26
N TRP A 106 10.97 9.11 2.34
CA TRP A 106 10.23 10.35 2.57
C TRP A 106 8.73 10.11 2.75
N THR A 107 8.13 9.22 1.98
CA THR A 107 6.72 8.88 2.14
C THR A 107 6.45 8.29 3.52
N ILE A 108 7.25 7.30 3.95
CA ILE A 108 7.10 6.67 5.27
C ILE A 108 7.32 7.71 6.39
N ALA A 109 8.37 8.53 6.27
CA ALA A 109 8.68 9.60 7.21
C ALA A 109 7.53 10.61 7.34
N THR A 110 6.88 10.94 6.23
CA THR A 110 5.74 11.86 6.20
C THR A 110 4.56 11.32 7.01
N TYR A 111 4.22 10.04 6.83
CA TYR A 111 3.15 9.42 7.62
C TYR A 111 3.53 9.27 9.09
N ALA A 112 4.74 8.78 9.38
CA ALA A 112 5.23 8.63 10.75
C ALA A 112 5.32 9.96 11.51
N GLY A 113 5.63 11.06 10.80
CA GLY A 113 5.77 12.38 11.40
C GLY A 113 4.46 13.16 11.56
N ARG A 114 3.46 12.90 10.70
CA ARG A 114 2.18 13.63 10.71
C ARG A 114 1.09 12.94 11.53
N PHE A 115 1.13 11.62 11.61
CA PHE A 115 0.17 10.81 12.37
C PHE A 115 0.83 10.32 13.66
N ASP A 116 1.06 11.25 14.57
CA ASP A 116 1.93 11.08 15.73
C ASP A 116 1.23 11.27 17.08
N ASP A 117 -0.08 11.46 17.06
CA ASP A 117 -0.94 11.50 18.25
C ASP A 117 -2.30 10.89 17.93
N TYR A 118 -3.06 10.54 18.98
CA TYR A 118 -4.40 9.98 18.86
C TYR A 118 -5.32 10.58 19.92
N SER A 119 -6.39 11.19 19.47
CA SER A 119 -7.43 11.81 20.31
C SER A 119 -8.84 11.29 20.00
N GLY A 120 -8.94 10.15 19.31
CA GLY A 120 -10.21 9.53 18.93
C GLY A 120 -10.52 9.54 17.43
N GLU A 121 -9.53 9.86 16.60
CA GLU A 121 -9.63 9.90 15.14
C GLU A 121 -10.07 8.54 14.58
N LYS A 122 -10.78 8.58 13.46
CA LYS A 122 -11.30 7.38 12.79
C LYS A 122 -11.23 7.53 11.28
N PHE A 123 -11.00 6.40 10.61
CA PHE A 123 -11.28 6.27 9.18
C PHE A 123 -12.56 5.47 8.99
N LYS A 124 -13.41 5.93 8.09
CA LYS A 124 -14.66 5.25 7.69
C LYS A 124 -14.66 5.07 6.18
N LEU A 125 -14.75 3.84 5.71
CA LEU A 125 -14.96 3.56 4.30
C LEU A 125 -16.35 4.09 3.91
N ILE A 126 -16.42 4.90 2.85
CA ILE A 126 -17.66 5.51 2.35
C ILE A 126 -18.16 4.78 1.12
N SER A 127 -17.29 4.60 0.11
CA SER A 127 -17.65 3.93 -1.13
C SER A 127 -16.44 3.47 -1.92
N GLU A 128 -16.70 2.56 -2.84
CA GLU A 128 -15.76 2.11 -3.88
C GLU A 128 -16.46 2.28 -5.22
N SER A 129 -15.79 2.91 -6.19
CA SER A 129 -16.34 3.08 -7.54
C SER A 129 -16.31 1.76 -8.31
N ALA A 130 -17.16 1.64 -9.32
CA ALA A 130 -16.95 0.62 -10.34
C ALA A 130 -15.57 0.81 -11.02
N PRO A 131 -14.90 -0.27 -11.42
CA PRO A 131 -13.64 -0.17 -12.14
C PRO A 131 -13.80 0.60 -13.46
N ASP A 132 -12.93 1.61 -13.66
CA ASP A 132 -12.72 2.23 -14.96
C ASP A 132 -11.37 1.74 -15.49
N ARG A 133 -11.41 0.79 -16.43
CA ARG A 133 -10.24 0.05 -16.94
C ARG A 133 -9.52 -0.68 -15.79
N ASP A 134 -8.31 -0.24 -15.45
CA ASP A 134 -7.45 -0.77 -14.39
C ASP A 134 -7.42 0.12 -13.13
N THR A 135 -8.36 1.07 -13.03
CA THR A 135 -8.41 2.09 -11.97
C THR A 135 -9.71 2.00 -11.18
N VAL A 136 -9.61 2.12 -9.87
CA VAL A 136 -10.72 2.21 -8.93
C VAL A 136 -10.49 3.40 -8.00
N THR A 137 -11.55 4.10 -7.63
CA THR A 137 -11.51 5.12 -6.59
C THR A 137 -12.21 4.61 -5.34
N VAL A 138 -11.50 4.59 -4.22
CA VAL A 138 -12.05 4.31 -2.89
C VAL A 138 -12.12 5.61 -2.11
N ILE A 139 -13.30 5.92 -1.57
CA ILE A 139 -13.50 7.10 -0.72
C ILE A 139 -13.51 6.64 0.72
N SER A 140 -12.61 7.22 1.51
CA SER A 140 -12.55 7.03 2.96
C SER A 140 -12.60 8.37 3.66
N ARG A 141 -13.40 8.48 4.69
CA ARG A 141 -13.57 9.68 5.51
C ARG A 141 -12.70 9.59 6.74
N PHE A 142 -11.85 10.57 6.93
CA PHE A 142 -11.15 10.81 8.17
C PHE A 142 -12.00 11.72 9.06
N ILE A 143 -12.25 11.29 10.28
CA ILE A 143 -13.04 12.00 11.28
C ILE A 143 -12.07 12.34 12.41
N GLU A 144 -11.86 13.63 12.62
CA GLU A 144 -11.00 14.17 13.67
C GLU A 144 -11.71 14.13 15.04
N SER A 145 -10.96 14.29 16.12
CA SER A 145 -11.50 14.26 17.48
C SER A 145 -12.54 15.35 17.78
N ASN A 146 -12.48 16.48 17.07
CA ASN A 146 -13.45 17.58 17.10
C ASN A 146 -14.68 17.35 16.22
N ASN A 147 -14.80 16.16 15.60
CA ASN A 147 -15.80 15.77 14.61
C ASN A 147 -15.70 16.50 13.26
N GLU A 148 -14.60 17.17 12.97
CA GLU A 148 -14.33 17.60 11.60
C GLU A 148 -14.11 16.40 10.69
N GLU A 149 -14.72 16.45 9.51
CA GLU A 149 -14.67 15.37 8.53
C GLU A 149 -13.92 15.79 7.30
N ARG A 150 -13.10 14.89 6.77
CA ARG A 150 -12.33 15.11 5.54
C ARG A 150 -12.32 13.86 4.69
N ASP A 151 -12.80 13.97 3.46
CA ASP A 151 -12.82 12.86 2.53
C ASP A 151 -11.49 12.74 1.79
N PHE A 152 -10.97 11.51 1.80
CA PHE A 152 -9.79 11.07 1.06
C PHE A 152 -10.26 10.20 -0.11
N TYR A 153 -9.94 10.62 -1.32
CA TYR A 153 -10.23 9.88 -2.54
C TYR A 153 -8.96 9.15 -2.95
N TYR A 154 -8.88 7.87 -2.63
CA TYR A 154 -7.75 7.02 -3.00
C TYR A 154 -7.95 6.47 -4.39
N LYS A 155 -7.06 6.82 -5.32
CA LYS A 155 -7.03 6.24 -6.65
C LYS A 155 -6.10 5.04 -6.65
N LEU A 156 -6.63 3.85 -6.97
CA LEU A 156 -5.87 2.61 -7.01
C LEU A 156 -5.79 2.08 -8.43
N ARG A 157 -4.67 1.43 -8.74
CA ARG A 157 -4.46 0.66 -9.98
C ARG A 157 -4.02 -0.74 -9.65
N LYS A 158 -4.33 -1.68 -10.55
CA LYS A 158 -3.83 -3.04 -10.47
C LYS A 158 -2.44 -3.11 -11.11
N ILE A 159 -1.41 -3.33 -10.30
CA ILE A 159 0.00 -3.42 -10.71
C ILE A 159 0.51 -4.79 -10.27
N ASP A 160 1.04 -5.58 -11.19
CA ASP A 160 1.51 -6.95 -10.94
C ASP A 160 0.46 -7.80 -10.19
N GLY A 161 -0.79 -7.66 -10.61
CA GLY A 161 -1.91 -8.41 -10.02
C GLY A 161 -2.44 -7.86 -8.70
N LYS A 162 -1.82 -6.86 -8.07
CA LYS A 162 -2.20 -6.27 -6.78
C LYS A 162 -2.75 -4.86 -6.93
N TRP A 163 -3.79 -4.54 -6.16
CA TRP A 163 -4.26 -3.16 -6.07
C TRP A 163 -3.30 -2.31 -5.25
N ARG A 164 -2.91 -1.15 -5.81
CA ARG A 164 -1.99 -0.21 -5.17
C ARG A 164 -2.46 1.22 -5.34
N ILE A 165 -2.28 2.03 -4.31
CA ILE A 165 -2.58 3.46 -4.33
C ILE A 165 -1.60 4.15 -5.27
N VAL A 166 -2.13 4.87 -6.26
CA VAL A 166 -1.35 5.67 -7.24
C VAL A 166 -1.50 7.16 -7.03
N ASP A 167 -2.58 7.61 -6.36
CA ASP A 167 -2.82 9.00 -6.00
C ASP A 167 -3.80 9.10 -4.83
N ILE A 168 -3.74 10.18 -4.10
CA ILE A 168 -4.72 10.55 -3.07
C ILE A 168 -5.16 11.97 -3.37
N GLN A 169 -6.48 12.19 -3.44
CA GLN A 169 -7.03 13.54 -3.54
C GLN A 169 -7.65 13.94 -2.19
N ILE A 170 -7.33 15.11 -1.74
CA ILE A 170 -7.85 15.71 -0.50
C ILE A 170 -8.37 17.11 -0.87
N SER A 171 -9.64 17.38 -0.56
CA SER A 171 -10.29 18.65 -0.92
C SER A 171 -10.13 19.00 -2.42
N GLY A 172 -10.25 18.00 -3.29
CA GLY A 172 -10.14 18.14 -4.76
C GLY A 172 -8.70 18.26 -5.29
N VAL A 173 -7.68 18.26 -4.43
CA VAL A 173 -6.27 18.42 -4.83
C VAL A 173 -5.56 17.08 -4.85
N SER A 174 -5.03 16.68 -6.01
CA SER A 174 -4.18 15.50 -6.16
C SER A 174 -2.82 15.72 -5.47
N GLN A 175 -2.50 14.85 -4.52
CA GLN A 175 -1.22 14.91 -3.81
C GLN A 175 -0.06 14.51 -4.72
N LEU A 176 -0.29 13.61 -5.67
CA LEU A 176 0.71 13.23 -6.67
C LEU A 176 1.02 14.39 -7.62
N ALA A 177 -0.01 15.11 -8.10
CA ALA A 177 0.19 16.27 -8.97
C ALA A 177 0.92 17.41 -8.24
N LEU A 178 0.58 17.65 -6.96
CA LEU A 178 1.27 18.63 -6.12
C LEU A 178 2.74 18.26 -5.94
N THR A 179 3.02 17.01 -5.59
CA THR A 179 4.39 16.48 -5.44
C THR A 179 5.18 16.62 -6.73
N ARG A 180 4.57 16.29 -7.88
CA ARG A 180 5.19 16.47 -9.20
C ARG A 180 5.57 17.92 -9.45
N SER A 181 4.68 18.86 -9.18
CA SER A 181 4.95 20.29 -9.36
C SER A 181 6.14 20.75 -8.50
N GLN A 182 6.16 20.32 -7.22
CA GLN A 182 7.26 20.63 -6.30
C GLN A 182 8.59 20.04 -6.76
N PHE A 183 8.60 18.75 -7.18
CA PHE A 183 9.82 18.09 -7.63
C PHE A 183 10.39 18.73 -8.89
N ILE A 184 9.54 19.03 -9.86
CA ILE A 184 9.96 19.73 -11.10
C ILE A 184 10.56 21.08 -10.76
N SER A 185 9.91 21.88 -9.90
CA SER A 185 10.42 23.19 -9.48
C SER A 185 11.79 23.11 -8.81
N VAL A 186 12.01 22.11 -7.93
CA VAL A 186 13.31 21.91 -7.29
C VAL A 186 14.34 21.44 -8.31
N MET A 187 14.00 20.52 -9.21
CA MET A 187 14.92 20.06 -10.25
C MET A 187 15.27 21.14 -11.27
N ASP A 188 14.32 22.00 -11.63
CA ASP A 188 14.60 23.15 -12.51
C ASP A 188 15.58 24.14 -11.87
N SER A 189 15.51 24.32 -10.54
CA SER A 189 16.34 25.32 -9.82
C SER A 189 17.64 24.77 -9.23
N LYS A 190 17.66 23.52 -8.76
CA LYS A 190 18.77 22.93 -7.99
C LYS A 190 19.27 21.59 -8.54
N GLY A 191 18.71 21.13 -9.64
CA GLY A 191 19.02 19.84 -10.24
C GLY A 191 18.58 18.63 -9.41
N PHE A 192 18.92 17.43 -9.86
CA PHE A 192 18.58 16.17 -9.22
C PHE A 192 19.18 16.05 -7.80
N SER A 193 20.45 16.42 -7.63
CA SER A 193 21.12 16.39 -6.31
C SER A 193 20.42 17.30 -5.29
N GLY A 194 19.92 18.45 -5.74
CA GLY A 194 19.16 19.37 -4.89
C GLY A 194 17.81 18.80 -4.48
N LEU A 195 17.14 18.03 -5.35
CA LEU A 195 15.92 17.30 -4.98
C LEU A 195 16.20 16.25 -3.91
N ILE A 196 17.23 15.41 -4.10
CA ILE A 196 17.60 14.37 -3.13
C ILE A 196 17.96 14.98 -1.78
N ALA A 197 18.77 16.06 -1.77
CA ALA A 197 19.11 16.78 -0.55
C ALA A 197 17.84 17.31 0.16
N SER A 198 16.94 17.97 -0.57
CA SER A 198 15.70 18.49 0.00
C SER A 198 14.79 17.41 0.61
N LEU A 199 14.72 16.22 -0.01
CA LEU A 199 13.95 15.11 0.53
C LEU A 199 14.60 14.55 1.80
N LYS A 200 15.92 14.40 1.81
CA LYS A 200 16.67 13.95 3.00
C LYS A 200 16.50 14.93 4.17
N ASP A 201 16.55 16.23 3.91
CA ASP A 201 16.30 17.24 4.94
C ASP A 201 14.87 17.17 5.51
N LYS A 202 13.86 16.94 4.65
CA LYS A 202 12.49 16.72 5.12
C LYS A 202 12.36 15.47 5.99
N ILE A 203 13.01 14.36 5.62
CA ILE A 203 13.04 13.12 6.42
C ILE A 203 13.68 13.39 7.78
N LYS A 204 14.82 14.08 7.80
CA LYS A 204 15.53 14.46 9.01
C LYS A 204 14.67 15.33 9.93
N ASN A 205 14.01 16.35 9.39
CA ASN A 205 13.14 17.24 10.16
C ASN A 205 11.99 16.48 10.84
N PHE A 206 11.41 15.46 10.19
CA PHE A 206 10.38 14.61 10.82
C PHE A 206 10.92 13.78 11.99
N SER A 207 12.19 13.34 11.90
CA SER A 207 12.82 12.56 12.97
C SER A 207 13.27 13.41 14.17
N GLU A 208 13.67 14.67 13.93
CA GLU A 208 14.20 15.57 14.97
C GLU A 208 13.08 16.37 15.68
N ALA A 209 12.02 16.77 14.95
CA ALA A 209 10.91 17.53 15.54
C ALA A 209 10.13 16.78 16.64
N LYS A 210 10.44 15.53 16.89
CA LYS A 210 9.74 14.61 17.81
C LYS A 210 10.70 13.85 18.72
N ALA A 211 11.94 14.31 18.84
CA ALA A 211 12.92 13.73 19.77
C ALA A 211 12.81 14.32 21.20
N ASP A 212 11.97 15.32 21.38
CA ASP A 212 11.59 15.95 22.64
C ASP A 212 10.23 15.41 23.10
#